data_e8c6e5295a2d519bd51064768b3465c9
#
_entry.id   e8c6e5295a2d519bd51064768b3465c9
#
_cell.length_a   1.000
_cell.length_b   1.000
_cell.length_c   1.000
_cell.angle_alpha   90.00
_cell.angle_beta   90.00
_cell.angle_gamma   90.00
#
_symmetry.space_group_name_H-M   'P 1'
#
loop_
_entity.id
_entity.type
_entity.pdbx_description
1 polymer ?
#
loop_
_entity_poly.entity_id
_entity_poly.type
_entity_poly.pdbx_seq_one_letter_code
_entity_poly.pdbx_strand_id
1 'polypeptide(L)'
;MKPSDPDNIAETLRIRTSVLDGATATMLAEATAAAHLPLADLLCLEHPKNVEALHKAYLDAGADIISTNTFNANALILEKFYHAKTSEHVVENINRAAASMACQCTRHAAAHDGHRRYVAGIVAPICPKPGDSAEEWLDACQAQMAALAEGGVDLLLAESCYNIAGTRIVAQAAARIAPHYNICTAFSATINDNGTLPMGGELEDLLDAVAVASPSAVGLNCCNGPQGFVRLLRKLKTLSPYPTIAYPGAGLPDSAGRYPANPQDFGQMARTIIAEDLASAIGGCCGTTPAHIAAVAQVVHDSGK
;
A
#
# COMPACT_ATOMS: atom_id res chain seq x y z
N MET A 1 11.19 -28.83 -2.01
CA MET A 1 10.79 -27.52 -2.54
C MET A 1 9.57 -27.74 -3.43
N LYS A 2 8.43 -27.07 -3.16
CA LYS A 2 7.36 -26.99 -4.16
C LYS A 2 7.90 -26.20 -5.36
N PRO A 3 7.48 -26.52 -6.61
CA PRO A 3 7.83 -25.70 -7.77
C PRO A 3 7.43 -24.24 -7.50
N SER A 4 8.25 -23.29 -7.92
CA SER A 4 7.91 -21.86 -7.89
C SER A 4 6.59 -21.67 -8.62
N ASP A 5 5.61 -21.11 -7.94
CA ASP A 5 4.33 -20.73 -8.54
C ASP A 5 4.52 -19.31 -9.10
N PRO A 6 4.68 -19.15 -10.42
CA PRO A 6 4.92 -17.84 -11.04
C PRO A 6 3.74 -16.87 -10.84
N ASP A 7 2.60 -17.37 -10.38
CA ASP A 7 1.42 -16.56 -10.08
C ASP A 7 1.40 -16.06 -8.63
N ASN A 8 2.40 -16.40 -7.81
CA ASN A 8 2.48 -15.99 -6.42
C ASN A 8 3.31 -14.70 -6.29
N ILE A 9 2.67 -13.64 -5.75
CA ILE A 9 3.32 -12.34 -5.55
C ILE A 9 4.55 -12.41 -4.64
N ALA A 10 4.58 -13.28 -3.63
CA ALA A 10 5.75 -13.43 -2.75
C ALA A 10 6.98 -13.96 -3.50
N GLU A 11 6.77 -14.84 -4.48
CA GLU A 11 7.84 -15.30 -5.37
C GLU A 11 8.27 -14.18 -6.31
N THR A 12 7.31 -13.49 -6.91
CA THR A 12 7.58 -12.33 -7.78
C THR A 12 8.47 -11.29 -7.09
N LEU A 13 8.16 -10.93 -5.83
CA LEU A 13 8.96 -9.98 -5.05
C LEU A 13 10.38 -10.47 -4.70
N ARG A 14 10.67 -11.76 -4.87
CA ARG A 14 12.03 -12.32 -4.66
C ARG A 14 12.87 -12.37 -5.91
N ILE A 15 12.23 -12.50 -7.08
CA ILE A 15 12.94 -12.80 -8.33
C ILE A 15 13.06 -11.61 -9.28
N ARG A 16 12.19 -10.59 -9.15
CA ARG A 16 12.24 -9.39 -9.98
C ARG A 16 11.78 -8.15 -9.25
N THR A 17 12.18 -6.98 -9.74
CA THR A 17 11.63 -5.72 -9.31
C THR A 17 10.27 -5.47 -9.96
N SER A 18 9.24 -5.19 -9.16
CA SER A 18 7.89 -4.88 -9.60
C SER A 18 7.58 -3.40 -9.48
N VAL A 19 6.64 -2.90 -10.26
CA VAL A 19 6.15 -1.53 -10.19
C VAL A 19 4.86 -1.50 -9.37
N LEU A 20 4.88 -0.77 -8.24
CA LEU A 20 3.67 -0.42 -7.48
C LEU A 20 2.97 0.78 -8.14
N ASP A 21 1.69 0.92 -7.90
CA ASP A 21 0.94 2.10 -8.29
C ASP A 21 1.32 3.36 -7.50
N GLY A 22 0.55 4.41 -7.64
CA GLY A 22 0.75 5.70 -6.99
C GLY A 22 -0.39 6.08 -6.06
N ALA A 23 -0.49 7.38 -5.79
CA ALA A 23 -1.47 7.93 -4.85
C ALA A 23 -2.92 7.63 -5.25
N THR A 24 -3.70 7.08 -4.33
CA THR A 24 -5.13 6.87 -4.50
C THR A 24 -5.92 8.09 -4.00
N ALA A 25 -5.78 8.46 -2.73
CA ALA A 25 -6.60 9.50 -2.11
C ALA A 25 -6.41 10.88 -2.75
N THR A 26 -5.17 11.32 -3.03
CA THR A 26 -4.92 12.64 -3.64
C THR A 26 -5.44 12.70 -5.08
N MET A 27 -5.30 11.64 -5.86
CA MET A 27 -5.82 11.56 -7.23
C MET A 27 -7.35 11.55 -7.26
N LEU A 28 -7.99 10.79 -6.37
CA LEU A 28 -9.46 10.75 -6.27
C LEU A 28 -10.02 12.08 -5.76
N ALA A 29 -9.35 12.76 -4.83
CA ALA A 29 -9.76 14.09 -4.36
C ALA A 29 -9.78 15.11 -5.51
N GLU A 30 -8.79 15.11 -6.38
CA GLU A 30 -8.76 15.95 -7.58
C GLU A 30 -9.90 15.61 -8.54
N ALA A 31 -10.13 14.31 -8.80
CA ALA A 31 -11.17 13.83 -9.71
C ALA A 31 -12.61 14.07 -9.18
N THR A 32 -12.78 14.21 -7.86
CA THR A 32 -14.06 14.34 -7.18
C THR A 32 -14.23 15.68 -6.44
N ALA A 33 -13.48 16.72 -6.82
CA ALA A 33 -13.47 18.02 -6.15
C ALA A 33 -14.86 18.66 -5.92
N ALA A 34 -15.89 18.24 -6.67
CA ALA A 34 -17.28 18.64 -6.49
C ALA A 34 -18.09 17.73 -5.54
N ALA A 35 -17.58 16.55 -5.22
CA ALA A 35 -18.23 15.63 -4.29
C ALA A 35 -17.57 15.79 -2.92
N HIS A 36 -18.16 16.58 -2.04
CA HIS A 36 -17.71 16.76 -0.64
C HIS A 36 -17.83 15.46 0.16
N LEU A 37 -17.15 14.40 -0.28
CA LEU A 37 -17.17 13.11 0.42
C LEU A 37 -16.15 13.15 1.56
N PRO A 38 -16.59 12.88 2.79
CA PRO A 38 -15.73 12.91 3.95
C PRO A 38 -14.69 11.78 3.95
N LEU A 39 -14.86 10.76 3.09
CA LEU A 39 -14.05 9.56 3.08
C LEU A 39 -13.87 9.03 1.64
N ALA A 40 -12.62 8.99 1.18
CA ALA A 40 -12.29 8.51 -0.17
C ALA A 40 -12.67 7.03 -0.39
N ASP A 41 -12.66 6.21 0.65
CA ASP A 41 -12.97 4.78 0.59
C ASP A 41 -14.42 4.50 0.14
N LEU A 42 -15.36 5.41 0.46
CA LEU A 42 -16.76 5.33 0.03
C LEU A 42 -16.93 5.46 -1.50
N LEU A 43 -15.95 6.05 -2.19
CA LEU A 43 -15.98 6.17 -3.66
C LEU A 43 -16.06 4.80 -4.35
N CYS A 44 -15.62 3.73 -3.71
CA CYS A 44 -15.78 2.38 -4.25
C CYS A 44 -17.26 1.98 -4.43
N LEU A 45 -18.16 2.54 -3.62
CA LEU A 45 -19.62 2.30 -3.70
C LEU A 45 -20.36 3.43 -4.41
N GLU A 46 -20.02 4.69 -4.12
CA GLU A 46 -20.77 5.86 -4.59
C GLU A 46 -20.32 6.35 -5.97
N HIS A 47 -19.04 6.26 -6.26
CA HIS A 47 -18.44 6.68 -7.55
C HIS A 47 -17.46 5.64 -8.11
N PRO A 48 -17.87 4.35 -8.29
CA PRO A 48 -16.96 3.26 -8.65
C PRO A 48 -16.19 3.52 -9.95
N LYS A 49 -16.78 4.22 -10.91
CA LYS A 49 -16.13 4.55 -12.19
C LYS A 49 -14.88 5.42 -12.03
N ASN A 50 -14.82 6.27 -10.99
CA ASN A 50 -13.66 7.11 -10.75
C ASN A 50 -12.49 6.27 -10.22
N VAL A 51 -12.78 5.32 -9.33
CA VAL A 51 -11.79 4.38 -8.78
C VAL A 51 -11.30 3.43 -9.88
N GLU A 52 -12.21 2.89 -10.70
CA GLU A 52 -11.88 2.05 -11.86
C GLU A 52 -10.98 2.79 -12.85
N ALA A 53 -11.31 4.05 -13.18
CA ALA A 53 -10.51 4.88 -14.08
C ALA A 53 -9.09 5.13 -13.54
N LEU A 54 -8.94 5.33 -12.22
CA LEU A 54 -7.65 5.49 -11.59
C LEU A 54 -6.81 4.20 -11.64
N HIS A 55 -7.41 3.04 -11.32
CA HIS A 55 -6.74 1.75 -11.45
C HIS A 55 -6.24 1.52 -12.88
N LYS A 56 -7.11 1.79 -13.86
CA LYS A 56 -6.75 1.69 -15.28
C LYS A 56 -5.58 2.61 -15.62
N ALA A 57 -5.60 3.86 -15.18
CA ALA A 57 -4.53 4.82 -15.46
C ALA A 57 -3.17 4.37 -14.90
N TYR A 58 -3.14 3.74 -13.72
CA TYR A 58 -1.91 3.18 -13.17
C TYR A 58 -1.45 1.90 -13.90
N LEU A 59 -2.37 1.03 -14.31
CA LEU A 59 -2.06 -0.14 -15.12
C LEU A 59 -1.50 0.26 -16.49
N ASP A 60 -2.12 1.27 -17.14
CA ASP A 60 -1.65 1.84 -18.41
C ASP A 60 -0.28 2.54 -18.26
N ALA A 61 0.04 3.05 -17.07
CA ALA A 61 1.36 3.59 -16.71
C ALA A 61 2.43 2.52 -16.43
N GLY A 62 2.08 1.26 -16.44
CA GLY A 62 3.00 0.14 -16.25
C GLY A 62 3.08 -0.41 -14.82
N ALA A 63 2.08 -0.17 -13.98
CA ALA A 63 2.03 -0.78 -12.66
C ALA A 63 1.79 -2.30 -12.75
N ASP A 64 2.61 -3.07 -12.03
CA ASP A 64 2.45 -4.52 -11.82
C ASP A 64 1.51 -4.83 -10.65
N ILE A 65 1.49 -3.95 -9.64
CA ILE A 65 0.73 -4.10 -8.41
C ILE A 65 -0.10 -2.83 -8.22
N ILE A 66 -1.42 -2.98 -8.12
CA ILE A 66 -2.32 -1.87 -7.78
C ILE A 66 -2.93 -2.05 -6.39
N SER A 67 -3.21 -0.92 -5.74
CA SER A 67 -3.70 -0.85 -4.36
C SER A 67 -5.21 -0.65 -4.32
N THR A 68 -5.93 -1.34 -3.42
CA THR A 68 -7.35 -1.07 -3.19
C THR A 68 -7.54 0.30 -2.52
N ASN A 69 -8.65 0.96 -2.79
CA ASN A 69 -9.05 2.21 -2.11
C ASN A 69 -9.77 1.90 -0.79
N THR A 70 -9.02 1.38 0.21
CA THR A 70 -9.59 0.86 1.48
C THR A 70 -8.79 1.22 2.73
N PHE A 71 -7.92 2.25 2.64
CA PHE A 71 -7.03 2.63 3.73
C PHE A 71 -7.75 2.82 5.06
N ASN A 72 -8.89 3.55 5.07
CA ASN A 72 -9.69 3.80 6.26
C ASN A 72 -10.95 2.91 6.36
N ALA A 73 -11.11 1.92 5.48
CA ALA A 73 -12.32 1.09 5.43
C ALA A 73 -12.37 0.05 6.59
N ASN A 74 -12.21 0.54 7.81
CA ASN A 74 -12.25 -0.21 9.07
C ASN A 74 -13.38 0.34 9.96
N ALA A 75 -14.17 -0.52 10.59
CA ALA A 75 -15.34 -0.12 11.36
C ALA A 75 -15.01 0.90 12.47
N LEU A 76 -13.96 0.65 13.25
CA LEU A 76 -13.57 1.52 14.35
C LEU A 76 -12.95 2.84 13.84
N ILE A 77 -12.24 2.83 12.72
CA ILE A 77 -11.73 4.05 12.09
C ILE A 77 -12.91 4.91 11.63
N LEU A 78 -13.88 4.32 10.94
CA LEU A 78 -15.08 5.01 10.46
C LEU A 78 -15.91 5.60 11.60
N GLU A 79 -16.11 4.85 12.67
CA GLU A 79 -16.87 5.31 13.83
C GLU A 79 -16.12 6.42 14.59
N LYS A 80 -14.86 6.20 14.94
CA LYS A 80 -14.10 7.10 15.84
C LYS A 80 -13.63 8.39 15.18
N PHE A 81 -13.29 8.34 13.89
CA PHE A 81 -12.71 9.49 13.20
C PHE A 81 -13.67 10.18 12.22
N TYR A 82 -14.61 9.43 11.67
CA TYR A 82 -15.56 9.97 10.70
C TYR A 82 -16.98 10.05 11.25
N HIS A 83 -17.20 9.65 12.53
CA HIS A 83 -18.50 9.62 13.20
C HIS A 83 -19.59 8.91 12.40
N ALA A 84 -19.17 8.04 11.49
CA ALA A 84 -20.06 7.23 10.68
C ALA A 84 -20.43 5.97 11.47
N LYS A 85 -21.66 5.92 12.02
CA LYS A 85 -22.24 4.66 12.51
C LYS A 85 -22.47 3.74 11.31
N THR A 86 -21.42 3.11 10.86
CA THR A 86 -21.48 2.12 9.79
C THR A 86 -21.78 0.76 10.40
N SER A 87 -22.78 0.06 9.84
CA SER A 87 -22.93 -1.35 10.17
C SER A 87 -21.70 -2.12 9.65
N GLU A 88 -21.35 -3.23 10.29
CA GLU A 88 -20.28 -4.13 9.82
C GLU A 88 -20.45 -4.49 8.34
N HIS A 89 -21.69 -4.67 7.87
CA HIS A 89 -22.01 -4.92 6.47
C HIS A 89 -21.57 -3.81 5.49
N VAL A 90 -21.58 -2.55 5.91
CA VAL A 90 -21.10 -1.45 5.03
C VAL A 90 -19.59 -1.52 4.86
N VAL A 91 -18.86 -1.76 5.95
CA VAL A 91 -17.41 -1.93 5.93
C VAL A 91 -17.00 -3.11 5.07
N GLU A 92 -17.66 -4.25 5.27
CA GLU A 92 -17.48 -5.45 4.49
C GLU A 92 -17.72 -5.20 2.99
N ASN A 93 -18.83 -4.52 2.66
CA ASN A 93 -19.17 -4.18 1.27
C ASN A 93 -18.15 -3.24 0.62
N ILE A 94 -17.63 -2.22 1.34
CA ILE A 94 -16.58 -1.34 0.81
C ILE A 94 -15.35 -2.15 0.44
N ASN A 95 -14.86 -2.98 1.36
CA ASN A 95 -13.63 -3.76 1.16
C ASN A 95 -13.77 -4.79 0.03
N ARG A 96 -14.89 -5.53 -0.01
CA ARG A 96 -15.17 -6.48 -1.09
C ARG A 96 -15.33 -5.81 -2.45
N ALA A 97 -16.05 -4.68 -2.52
CA ALA A 97 -16.25 -3.95 -3.76
C ALA A 97 -14.93 -3.40 -4.29
N ALA A 98 -14.10 -2.79 -3.43
CA ALA A 98 -12.80 -2.27 -3.80
C ALA A 98 -11.86 -3.37 -4.31
N ALA A 99 -11.78 -4.49 -3.60
CA ALA A 99 -10.96 -5.64 -3.98
C ALA A 99 -11.42 -6.25 -5.31
N SER A 100 -12.72 -6.51 -5.44
CA SER A 100 -13.30 -7.09 -6.67
C SER A 100 -13.07 -6.18 -7.89
N MET A 101 -13.23 -4.87 -7.73
CA MET A 101 -12.98 -3.86 -8.79
C MET A 101 -11.52 -3.88 -9.24
N ALA A 102 -10.57 -3.78 -8.30
CA ALA A 102 -9.14 -3.84 -8.61
C ALA A 102 -8.76 -5.14 -9.32
N CYS A 103 -9.29 -6.29 -8.85
CA CYS A 103 -9.09 -7.59 -9.47
C CYS A 103 -9.70 -7.68 -10.90
N GLN A 104 -10.81 -7.00 -11.15
CA GLN A 104 -11.38 -6.92 -12.50
C GLN A 104 -10.48 -6.11 -13.43
N CYS A 105 -9.95 -4.97 -12.96
CA CYS A 105 -9.04 -4.13 -13.72
C CYS A 105 -7.75 -4.90 -14.10
N THR A 106 -7.13 -5.60 -13.13
CA THR A 106 -5.90 -6.38 -13.40
C THR A 106 -6.14 -7.54 -14.35
N ARG A 107 -7.27 -8.28 -14.21
CA ARG A 107 -7.64 -9.35 -15.16
C ARG A 107 -7.89 -8.82 -16.56
N HIS A 108 -8.57 -7.66 -16.68
CA HIS A 108 -8.82 -7.04 -17.98
C HIS A 108 -7.51 -6.64 -18.66
N ALA A 109 -6.59 -6.01 -17.94
CA ALA A 109 -5.28 -5.64 -18.47
C ALA A 109 -4.47 -6.87 -18.88
N ALA A 110 -4.44 -7.93 -18.05
CA ALA A 110 -3.75 -9.18 -18.34
C ALA A 110 -4.33 -9.91 -19.57
N ALA A 111 -5.63 -9.84 -19.77
CA ALA A 111 -6.27 -10.41 -20.98
C ALA A 111 -5.86 -9.68 -22.28
N HIS A 112 -5.43 -8.41 -22.17
CA HIS A 112 -5.01 -7.62 -23.32
C HIS A 112 -3.55 -7.89 -23.71
N ASP A 113 -2.64 -8.01 -22.76
CA ASP A 113 -1.19 -8.09 -23.02
C ASP A 113 -0.51 -9.36 -22.50
N GLY A 114 -1.23 -10.24 -21.80
CA GLY A 114 -0.70 -11.48 -21.22
C GLY A 114 0.16 -11.29 -19.98
N HIS A 115 0.35 -10.04 -19.50
CA HIS A 115 1.18 -9.75 -18.34
C HIS A 115 0.39 -9.86 -17.04
N ARG A 116 0.83 -10.75 -16.12
CA ARG A 116 0.21 -10.92 -14.79
C ARG A 116 0.42 -9.69 -13.94
N ARG A 117 -0.66 -9.20 -13.34
CA ARG A 117 -0.68 -8.10 -12.39
C ARG A 117 -1.34 -8.54 -11.09
N TYR A 118 -1.05 -7.84 -10.00
CA TYR A 118 -1.47 -8.18 -8.66
C TYR A 118 -2.25 -7.06 -8.00
N VAL A 119 -3.02 -7.41 -6.97
CA VAL A 119 -3.79 -6.45 -6.17
C VAL A 119 -3.34 -6.51 -4.71
N ALA A 120 -2.92 -5.37 -4.17
CA ALA A 120 -2.66 -5.18 -2.76
C ALA A 120 -3.92 -4.64 -2.06
N GLY A 121 -4.45 -5.40 -1.12
CA GLY A 121 -5.50 -4.97 -0.22
C GLY A 121 -4.93 -4.07 0.88
N ILE A 122 -5.27 -2.79 0.87
CA ILE A 122 -4.69 -1.79 1.77
C ILE A 122 -5.43 -1.75 3.10
N VAL A 123 -4.65 -1.80 4.19
CA VAL A 123 -5.13 -1.69 5.57
C VAL A 123 -4.33 -0.60 6.29
N ALA A 124 -5.03 0.39 6.90
CA ALA A 124 -4.34 1.40 7.68
C ALA A 124 -3.79 0.83 9.00
N PRO A 125 -2.64 1.33 9.47
CA PRO A 125 -2.27 1.13 10.85
C PRO A 125 -3.27 1.87 11.74
N ILE A 126 -3.55 1.29 12.88
CA ILE A 126 -4.38 1.92 13.89
C ILE A 126 -3.53 2.74 14.86
N CYS A 127 -4.16 3.70 15.53
CA CYS A 127 -3.55 4.46 16.61
C CYS A 127 -4.40 4.30 17.87
N PRO A 128 -4.20 3.21 18.65
CA PRO A 128 -4.95 3.01 19.89
C PRO A 128 -4.70 4.15 20.86
N LYS A 129 -5.78 4.68 21.43
CA LYS A 129 -5.72 5.69 22.50
C LYS A 129 -5.74 5.00 23.88
N PRO A 130 -5.28 5.67 24.93
CA PRO A 130 -5.44 5.16 26.29
C PRO A 130 -6.92 4.85 26.58
N GLY A 131 -7.21 3.62 26.98
CA GLY A 131 -8.58 3.12 27.22
C GLY A 131 -9.24 2.40 26.03
N ASP A 132 -8.64 2.40 24.85
CA ASP A 132 -9.10 1.57 23.72
C ASP A 132 -8.82 0.08 23.99
N SER A 133 -9.75 -0.77 23.59
CA SER A 133 -9.57 -2.21 23.63
C SER A 133 -8.70 -2.67 22.44
N ALA A 134 -7.56 -3.31 22.76
CA ALA A 134 -6.71 -3.90 21.73
C ALA A 134 -7.41 -5.05 20.99
N GLU A 135 -8.32 -5.77 21.66
CA GLU A 135 -9.08 -6.86 21.08
C GLU A 135 -10.12 -6.36 20.08
N GLU A 136 -10.86 -5.29 20.41
CA GLU A 136 -11.79 -4.67 19.45
C GLU A 136 -11.07 -4.19 18.17
N TRP A 137 -9.89 -3.57 18.33
CA TRP A 137 -9.07 -3.18 17.18
C TRP A 137 -8.59 -4.37 16.37
N LEU A 138 -8.18 -5.45 17.06
CA LEU A 138 -7.74 -6.67 16.40
C LEU A 138 -8.88 -7.29 15.57
N ASP A 139 -10.08 -7.38 16.14
CA ASP A 139 -11.26 -7.93 15.46
C ASP A 139 -11.66 -7.07 14.25
N ALA A 140 -11.65 -5.75 14.40
CA ALA A 140 -11.93 -4.83 13.30
C ALA A 140 -10.91 -4.96 12.15
N CYS A 141 -9.62 -5.12 12.45
CA CYS A 141 -8.59 -5.37 11.43
C CYS A 141 -8.77 -6.75 10.77
N GLN A 142 -9.12 -7.78 11.52
CA GLN A 142 -9.39 -9.12 10.96
C GLN A 142 -10.59 -9.09 10.02
N ALA A 143 -11.67 -8.40 10.38
CA ALA A 143 -12.86 -8.26 9.55
C ALA A 143 -12.54 -7.55 8.22
N GLN A 144 -11.77 -6.46 8.27
CA GLN A 144 -11.31 -5.75 7.07
C GLN A 144 -10.47 -6.66 6.17
N MET A 145 -9.46 -7.32 6.73
CA MET A 145 -8.56 -8.21 5.99
C MET A 145 -9.28 -9.40 5.38
N ALA A 146 -10.25 -10.00 6.11
CA ALA A 146 -11.07 -11.10 5.61
C ALA A 146 -11.90 -10.65 4.40
N ALA A 147 -12.57 -9.49 4.48
CA ALA A 147 -13.36 -8.95 3.37
C ALA A 147 -12.52 -8.64 2.12
N LEU A 148 -11.29 -8.13 2.30
CA LEU A 148 -10.33 -7.92 1.21
C LEU A 148 -9.91 -9.24 0.57
N ALA A 149 -9.56 -10.25 1.39
CA ALA A 149 -9.17 -11.57 0.90
C ALA A 149 -10.29 -12.27 0.14
N GLU A 150 -11.52 -12.21 0.64
CA GLU A 150 -12.72 -12.71 -0.04
C GLU A 150 -13.02 -11.96 -1.34
N GLY A 151 -12.64 -10.70 -1.44
CA GLY A 151 -12.71 -9.90 -2.66
C GLY A 151 -11.66 -10.28 -3.70
N GLY A 152 -10.67 -11.12 -3.32
CA GLY A 152 -9.70 -11.75 -4.22
C GLY A 152 -8.36 -11.02 -4.37
N VAL A 153 -7.95 -10.19 -3.39
CA VAL A 153 -6.62 -9.54 -3.43
C VAL A 153 -5.49 -10.58 -3.31
N ASP A 154 -4.34 -10.29 -3.91
CA ASP A 154 -3.17 -11.17 -3.90
C ASP A 154 -2.28 -10.96 -2.66
N LEU A 155 -2.36 -9.77 -2.04
CA LEU A 155 -1.51 -9.34 -0.94
C LEU A 155 -2.32 -8.48 0.03
N LEU A 156 -2.13 -8.66 1.34
CA LEU A 156 -2.58 -7.71 2.36
C LEU A 156 -1.42 -6.78 2.72
N LEU A 157 -1.57 -5.48 2.47
CA LEU A 157 -0.54 -4.48 2.75
C LEU A 157 -1.00 -3.53 3.87
N ALA A 158 -0.39 -3.68 5.06
CA ALA A 158 -0.51 -2.70 6.13
C ALA A 158 0.37 -1.50 5.80
N GLU A 159 -0.25 -0.41 5.35
CA GLU A 159 0.43 0.77 4.81
C GLU A 159 0.57 1.86 5.87
N SER A 160 1.71 2.56 5.88
CA SER A 160 1.98 3.70 6.77
C SER A 160 2.01 3.35 8.25
N CYS A 161 2.66 2.27 8.64
CA CYS A 161 2.92 1.93 10.03
C CYS A 161 3.76 3.05 10.69
N TYR A 162 3.14 3.90 11.51
CA TYR A 162 3.75 5.08 12.13
C TYR A 162 3.86 5.00 13.65
N ASN A 163 3.33 3.93 14.26
CA ASN A 163 3.42 3.63 15.68
C ASN A 163 3.50 2.11 15.93
N ILE A 164 4.28 1.71 16.92
CA ILE A 164 4.55 0.28 17.19
C ILE A 164 3.34 -0.45 17.76
N ALA A 165 2.55 0.20 18.62
CA ALA A 165 1.39 -0.45 19.25
C ALA A 165 0.35 -0.86 18.20
N GLY A 166 -0.03 0.04 17.31
CA GLY A 166 -0.96 -0.24 16.22
C GLY A 166 -0.39 -1.23 15.21
N THR A 167 0.91 -1.11 14.88
CA THR A 167 1.58 -2.07 13.99
C THR A 167 1.51 -3.49 14.53
N ARG A 168 1.71 -3.71 15.83
CA ARG A 168 1.59 -5.03 16.45
C ARG A 168 0.18 -5.61 16.32
N ILE A 169 -0.86 -4.79 16.51
CA ILE A 169 -2.25 -5.26 16.39
C ILE A 169 -2.55 -5.66 14.93
N VAL A 170 -2.19 -4.81 13.96
CA VAL A 170 -2.39 -5.11 12.53
C VAL A 170 -1.58 -6.35 12.10
N ALA A 171 -0.35 -6.51 12.60
CA ALA A 171 0.47 -7.69 12.32
C ALA A 171 -0.14 -8.98 12.94
N GLN A 172 -0.70 -8.91 14.14
CA GLN A 172 -1.42 -10.04 14.74
C GLN A 172 -2.69 -10.39 13.95
N ALA A 173 -3.44 -9.40 13.46
CA ALA A 173 -4.59 -9.63 12.58
C ALA A 173 -4.15 -10.33 11.29
N ALA A 174 -3.11 -9.85 10.64
CA ALA A 174 -2.55 -10.44 9.43
C ALA A 174 -2.09 -11.89 9.67
N ALA A 175 -1.40 -12.15 10.79
CA ALA A 175 -0.95 -13.49 11.16
C ALA A 175 -2.09 -14.50 11.35
N ARG A 176 -3.26 -14.04 11.77
CA ARG A 176 -4.46 -14.88 11.92
C ARG A 176 -5.20 -15.09 10.62
N ILE A 177 -5.36 -14.04 9.81
CA ILE A 177 -6.20 -14.06 8.59
C ILE A 177 -5.45 -14.65 7.39
N ALA A 178 -4.23 -14.25 7.14
CA ALA A 178 -3.50 -14.59 5.92
C ALA A 178 -3.40 -16.11 5.66
N PRO A 179 -3.13 -16.98 6.66
CA PRO A 179 -3.06 -18.43 6.43
C PRO A 179 -4.41 -19.04 6.01
N HIS A 180 -5.54 -18.50 6.49
CA HIS A 180 -6.87 -19.03 6.13
C HIS A 180 -7.19 -18.85 4.65
N TYR A 181 -6.70 -17.74 4.07
CA TYR A 181 -6.94 -17.42 2.66
C TYR A 181 -5.75 -17.72 1.75
N ASN A 182 -4.67 -18.29 2.30
CA ASN A 182 -3.40 -18.52 1.59
C ASN A 182 -2.91 -17.27 0.85
N ILE A 183 -2.95 -16.12 1.53
CA ILE A 183 -2.60 -14.81 0.99
C ILE A 183 -1.30 -14.29 1.63
N CYS A 184 -0.52 -13.53 0.88
CA CYS A 184 0.70 -12.90 1.36
C CYS A 184 0.42 -11.66 2.20
N THR A 185 1.36 -11.28 3.05
CA THR A 185 1.31 -10.04 3.83
C THR A 185 2.54 -9.18 3.57
N ALA A 186 2.36 -7.86 3.58
CA ALA A 186 3.45 -6.90 3.58
C ALA A 186 3.13 -5.74 4.52
N PHE A 187 4.17 -5.04 4.95
CA PHE A 187 4.05 -3.88 5.84
C PHE A 187 4.93 -2.75 5.32
N SER A 188 4.43 -1.52 5.36
CA SER A 188 5.27 -0.37 5.09
C SER A 188 5.13 0.68 6.18
N ALA A 189 6.20 1.40 6.45
CA ALA A 189 6.23 2.43 7.46
C ALA A 189 6.47 3.80 6.85
N THR A 190 5.84 4.81 7.43
CA THR A 190 6.26 6.20 7.29
C THR A 190 7.25 6.51 8.41
N ILE A 191 8.39 7.09 8.07
CA ILE A 191 9.43 7.46 9.04
C ILE A 191 9.88 8.91 8.84
N ASN A 192 10.36 9.50 9.92
CA ASN A 192 10.96 10.83 9.92
C ASN A 192 12.33 10.84 9.24
N ASP A 193 12.86 12.01 8.92
CA ASP A 193 14.19 12.16 8.31
C ASP A 193 15.33 11.60 9.17
N ASN A 194 15.15 11.57 10.49
CA ASN A 194 16.11 10.95 11.41
C ASN A 194 16.05 9.41 11.44
N GLY A 195 15.07 8.79 10.78
CA GLY A 195 14.90 7.36 10.69
C GLY A 195 14.06 6.72 11.78
N THR A 196 13.34 7.53 12.58
CA THR A 196 12.39 7.05 13.61
C THR A 196 10.95 7.08 13.12
N LEU A 197 10.06 6.28 13.72
CA LEU A 197 8.63 6.39 13.45
C LEU A 197 8.06 7.69 14.04
N PRO A 198 7.03 8.29 13.42
CA PRO A 198 6.43 9.56 13.88
C PRO A 198 5.95 9.55 15.33
N MET A 199 5.44 8.44 15.83
CA MET A 199 4.98 8.29 17.22
C MET A 199 5.96 7.50 18.12
N GLY A 200 7.24 7.49 17.73
CA GLY A 200 8.32 6.82 18.46
C GLY A 200 8.54 5.38 18.03
N GLY A 201 9.75 4.91 18.25
CA GLY A 201 10.26 3.62 17.81
C GLY A 201 11.24 3.72 16.64
N GLU A 202 12.07 2.71 16.51
CA GLU A 202 13.07 2.57 15.46
C GLU A 202 12.61 1.54 14.41
N LEU A 203 13.37 1.41 13.32
CA LEU A 203 13.08 0.39 12.29
C LEU A 203 13.20 -1.03 12.83
N GLU A 204 14.08 -1.26 13.78
CA GLU A 204 14.25 -2.53 14.49
C GLU A 204 12.96 -2.91 15.24
N ASP A 205 12.34 -1.96 15.95
CA ASP A 205 11.08 -2.18 16.66
C ASP A 205 9.93 -2.51 15.68
N LEU A 206 9.94 -1.86 14.49
CA LEU A 206 9.00 -2.16 13.42
C LEU A 206 9.16 -3.60 12.92
N LEU A 207 10.40 -4.02 12.62
CA LEU A 207 10.70 -5.37 12.12
C LEU A 207 10.29 -6.44 13.14
N ASP A 208 10.57 -6.21 14.42
CA ASP A 208 10.13 -7.09 15.51
C ASP A 208 8.59 -7.15 15.61
N ALA A 209 7.92 -6.01 15.45
CA ALA A 209 6.45 -5.93 15.54
C ALA A 209 5.76 -6.72 14.41
N VAL A 210 6.31 -6.71 13.19
CA VAL A 210 5.71 -7.39 12.03
C VAL A 210 6.13 -8.86 11.87
N ALA A 211 7.16 -9.31 12.58
CA ALA A 211 7.71 -10.66 12.45
C ALA A 211 6.67 -11.77 12.69
N VAL A 212 5.69 -11.55 13.56
CA VAL A 212 4.61 -12.50 13.87
C VAL A 212 3.77 -12.86 12.61
N ALA A 213 3.65 -11.94 11.67
CA ALA A 213 2.93 -12.13 10.41
C ALA A 213 3.77 -12.83 9.32
N SER A 214 5.05 -13.08 9.56
CA SER A 214 5.98 -13.66 8.57
C SER A 214 5.85 -12.98 7.19
N PRO A 215 6.05 -11.65 7.11
CA PRO A 215 5.73 -10.89 5.91
C PRO A 215 6.58 -11.30 4.70
N SER A 216 5.99 -11.22 3.50
CA SER A 216 6.67 -11.40 2.22
C SER A 216 7.53 -10.20 1.83
N ALA A 217 7.21 -9.01 2.38
CA ALA A 217 8.00 -7.80 2.21
C ALA A 217 7.76 -6.80 3.35
N VAL A 218 8.75 -5.96 3.62
CA VAL A 218 8.64 -4.80 4.52
C VAL A 218 9.21 -3.58 3.81
N GLY A 219 8.60 -2.41 3.96
CA GLY A 219 9.02 -1.24 3.21
C GLY A 219 8.83 0.09 3.90
N LEU A 220 9.08 1.13 3.11
CA LEU A 220 8.83 2.51 3.47
C LEU A 220 7.90 3.16 2.46
N ASN A 221 7.00 4.00 2.94
CA ASN A 221 6.11 4.79 2.10
C ASN A 221 6.00 6.24 2.60
N CYS A 222 5.41 7.12 1.79
CA CYS A 222 5.28 8.55 2.07
C CYS A 222 6.64 9.21 2.36
N CYS A 223 6.96 9.53 3.61
CA CYS A 223 8.14 10.30 4.00
C CYS A 223 8.20 11.66 3.26
N ASN A 224 9.36 12.32 3.27
CA ASN A 224 9.51 13.68 2.74
C ASN A 224 9.88 13.76 1.24
N GLY A 225 9.51 12.74 0.45
CA GLY A 225 9.76 12.69 -0.98
C GLY A 225 11.00 11.90 -1.38
N PRO A 226 11.28 11.77 -2.70
CA PRO A 226 12.25 10.82 -3.23
C PRO A 226 13.71 11.14 -2.84
N GLN A 227 14.07 12.39 -2.62
CA GLN A 227 15.47 12.79 -2.41
C GLN A 227 16.09 12.24 -1.12
N GLY A 228 15.37 12.29 0.01
CA GLY A 228 15.82 11.74 1.30
C GLY A 228 15.53 10.25 1.46
N PHE A 229 14.63 9.73 0.67
CA PHE A 229 14.04 8.40 0.83
C PHE A 229 15.06 7.26 0.64
N VAL A 230 15.92 7.35 -0.36
CA VAL A 230 16.91 6.30 -0.65
C VAL A 230 17.86 6.05 0.52
N ARG A 231 18.24 7.10 1.27
CA ARG A 231 19.08 6.95 2.47
C ARG A 231 18.35 6.13 3.56
N LEU A 232 17.06 6.38 3.76
CA LEU A 232 16.24 5.66 4.72
C LEU A 232 16.02 4.21 4.28
N LEU A 233 15.83 4.00 2.99
CA LEU A 233 15.67 2.67 2.40
C LEU A 233 16.94 1.83 2.54
N ARG A 234 18.13 2.41 2.39
CA ARG A 234 19.42 1.71 2.67
C ARG A 234 19.49 1.24 4.12
N LYS A 235 19.06 2.08 5.09
CA LYS A 235 19.01 1.67 6.50
C LYS A 235 18.08 0.47 6.67
N LEU A 236 16.85 0.54 6.12
CA LEU A 236 15.92 -0.59 6.18
C LEU A 236 16.49 -1.85 5.51
N LYS A 237 17.07 -1.75 4.32
CA LYS A 237 17.64 -2.91 3.59
C LYS A 237 18.74 -3.62 4.39
N THR A 238 19.53 -2.86 5.17
CA THR A 238 20.58 -3.44 6.02
C THR A 238 20.02 -4.22 7.20
N LEU A 239 18.85 -3.80 7.73
CA LEU A 239 18.25 -4.38 8.92
C LEU A 239 17.25 -5.50 8.59
N SER A 240 16.56 -5.38 7.44
CA SER A 240 15.43 -6.24 7.10
C SER A 240 15.88 -7.62 6.58
N PRO A 241 15.36 -8.72 7.17
CA PRO A 241 15.52 -10.07 6.60
C PRO A 241 14.54 -10.34 5.43
N TYR A 242 13.64 -9.39 5.14
CA TYR A 242 12.58 -9.51 4.12
C TYR A 242 12.94 -8.74 2.86
N PRO A 243 12.38 -9.10 1.69
CA PRO A 243 12.34 -8.22 0.52
C PRO A 243 11.83 -6.83 0.91
N THR A 244 12.38 -5.77 0.30
CA THR A 244 11.99 -4.39 0.63
C THR A 244 11.11 -3.80 -0.44
N ILE A 245 10.14 -2.94 -0.05
CA ILE A 245 9.28 -2.18 -0.95
C ILE A 245 9.43 -0.68 -0.69
N ALA A 246 9.33 0.13 -1.75
CA ALA A 246 9.69 1.54 -1.75
C ALA A 246 8.69 2.38 -2.53
N TYR A 247 7.87 3.22 -1.86
CA TYR A 247 6.91 4.09 -2.53
C TYR A 247 6.74 5.43 -1.80
N PRO A 248 7.71 6.36 -2.01
CA PRO A 248 7.68 7.68 -1.37
C PRO A 248 6.54 8.55 -1.88
N GLY A 249 6.16 9.55 -1.08
CA GLY A 249 5.34 10.65 -1.56
C GLY A 249 6.11 11.58 -2.50
N ALA A 250 5.41 12.47 -3.17
CA ALA A 250 6.01 13.50 -4.02
C ALA A 250 6.49 14.74 -3.23
N GLY A 251 6.77 14.56 -1.93
CA GLY A 251 7.14 15.61 -0.99
C GLY A 251 5.93 16.11 -0.19
N LEU A 252 6.11 17.25 0.50
CA LEU A 252 5.01 17.92 1.19
C LEU A 252 4.35 18.93 0.24
N PRO A 253 3.02 19.03 0.23
CA PRO A 253 2.33 19.98 -0.63
C PRO A 253 2.57 21.43 -0.16
N ASP A 254 2.63 22.36 -1.12
CA ASP A 254 2.65 23.78 -0.84
C ASP A 254 1.26 24.28 -0.39
N SER A 255 1.14 25.60 -0.12
CA SER A 255 -0.13 26.21 0.28
C SER A 255 -1.25 26.13 -0.77
N ALA A 256 -0.91 25.82 -2.02
CA ALA A 256 -1.86 25.58 -3.10
C ALA A 256 -2.14 24.08 -3.34
N GLY A 257 -1.62 23.21 -2.48
CA GLY A 257 -1.80 21.75 -2.59
C GLY A 257 -0.89 21.08 -3.63
N ARG A 258 0.10 21.76 -4.19
CA ARG A 258 0.98 21.23 -5.24
C ARG A 258 2.18 20.55 -4.61
N TYR A 259 2.49 19.37 -5.09
CA TYR A 259 3.62 18.56 -4.64
C TYR A 259 4.89 18.92 -5.44
N PRO A 260 6.08 19.01 -4.78
CA PRO A 260 7.29 19.51 -5.43
C PRO A 260 8.00 18.50 -6.34
N ALA A 261 7.95 17.20 -6.05
CA ALA A 261 8.66 16.20 -6.84
C ALA A 261 7.92 15.91 -8.14
N ASN A 262 8.67 15.80 -9.22
CA ASN A 262 8.17 15.54 -10.57
C ASN A 262 8.48 14.10 -11.02
N PRO A 263 7.93 13.62 -12.17
CA PRO A 263 8.20 12.27 -12.68
C PRO A 263 9.69 11.95 -12.89
N GLN A 264 10.50 12.92 -13.28
CA GLN A 264 11.94 12.73 -13.50
C GLN A 264 12.68 12.42 -12.19
N ASP A 265 12.27 13.04 -11.07
CA ASP A 265 12.81 12.76 -9.73
C ASP A 265 12.54 11.30 -9.34
N PHE A 266 11.35 10.78 -9.65
CA PHE A 266 10.98 9.38 -9.41
C PHE A 266 11.76 8.41 -10.30
N GLY A 267 11.95 8.72 -11.57
CA GLY A 267 12.81 7.93 -12.47
C GLY A 267 14.26 7.90 -11.99
N GLN A 268 14.80 9.01 -11.49
CA GLN A 268 16.16 9.06 -10.94
C GLN A 268 16.28 8.25 -9.64
N MET A 269 15.29 8.34 -8.75
CA MET A 269 15.23 7.51 -7.55
C MET A 269 15.17 6.02 -7.90
N ALA A 270 14.32 5.63 -8.83
CA ALA A 270 14.19 4.24 -9.28
C ALA A 270 15.51 3.69 -9.82
N ARG A 271 16.24 4.46 -10.64
CA ARG A 271 17.59 4.08 -11.12
C ARG A 271 18.53 3.78 -9.96
N THR A 272 18.54 4.61 -8.93
CA THR A 272 19.42 4.41 -7.76
C THR A 272 18.99 3.17 -6.98
N ILE A 273 17.69 2.98 -6.73
CA ILE A 273 17.16 1.81 -6.03
C ILE A 273 17.53 0.51 -6.75
N ILE A 274 17.39 0.48 -8.07
CA ILE A 274 17.70 -0.70 -8.89
C ILE A 274 19.22 -0.96 -8.95
N ALA A 275 20.02 0.09 -9.13
CA ALA A 275 21.48 -0.05 -9.20
C ALA A 275 22.06 -0.62 -7.91
N GLU A 276 21.48 -0.26 -6.76
CA GLU A 276 21.94 -0.70 -5.43
C GLU A 276 21.15 -1.91 -4.88
N ASP A 277 20.22 -2.48 -5.66
CA ASP A 277 19.37 -3.60 -5.24
C ASP A 277 18.63 -3.35 -3.92
N LEU A 278 18.05 -2.15 -3.77
CA LEU A 278 17.45 -1.72 -2.51
C LEU A 278 16.01 -2.14 -2.34
N ALA A 279 15.25 -2.41 -3.41
CA ALA A 279 13.85 -2.78 -3.30
C ALA A 279 13.41 -3.75 -4.40
N SER A 280 12.48 -4.63 -4.04
CA SER A 280 11.79 -5.59 -4.91
C SER A 280 10.51 -5.03 -5.53
N ALA A 281 10.00 -3.91 -5.01
CA ALA A 281 8.92 -3.16 -5.64
C ALA A 281 9.10 -1.65 -5.41
N ILE A 282 8.80 -0.87 -6.45
CA ILE A 282 9.00 0.58 -6.46
C ILE A 282 7.73 1.24 -6.98
N GLY A 283 7.23 2.27 -6.31
CA GLY A 283 6.05 3.03 -6.73
C GLY A 283 6.01 4.41 -6.13
N GLY A 284 4.79 4.92 -5.90
CA GLY A 284 4.56 6.22 -5.32
C GLY A 284 3.46 6.26 -4.27
N CYS A 285 3.48 7.29 -3.42
CA CYS A 285 2.47 7.58 -2.41
C CYS A 285 1.88 8.98 -2.65
N CYS A 286 1.48 9.69 -1.62
CA CYS A 286 0.81 11.00 -1.69
C CYS A 286 1.43 11.94 -2.73
N GLY A 287 0.58 12.56 -3.57
CA GLY A 287 0.95 13.52 -4.60
C GLY A 287 1.54 12.92 -5.89
N THR A 288 1.73 11.59 -5.96
CA THR A 288 2.16 10.98 -7.22
C THR A 288 1.00 10.74 -8.17
N THR A 289 1.29 10.73 -9.45
CA THR A 289 0.33 10.59 -10.56
C THR A 289 0.74 9.44 -11.47
N PRO A 290 -0.10 9.00 -12.42
CA PRO A 290 0.29 8.01 -13.43
C PRO A 290 1.59 8.35 -14.18
N ALA A 291 1.89 9.64 -14.39
CA ALA A 291 3.14 10.04 -15.02
C ALA A 291 4.39 9.73 -14.17
N HIS A 292 4.28 9.82 -12.84
CA HIS A 292 5.37 9.41 -11.93
C HIS A 292 5.59 7.89 -12.02
N ILE A 293 4.51 7.12 -12.04
CA ILE A 293 4.59 5.67 -12.14
C ILE A 293 5.14 5.23 -13.51
N ALA A 294 4.75 5.89 -14.60
CA ALA A 294 5.32 5.62 -15.93
C ALA A 294 6.83 5.85 -15.95
N ALA A 295 7.34 6.90 -15.28
CA ALA A 295 8.77 7.14 -15.17
C ALA A 295 9.51 6.05 -14.36
N VAL A 296 8.89 5.51 -13.31
CA VAL A 296 9.41 4.35 -12.56
C VAL A 296 9.38 3.10 -13.42
N ALA A 297 8.23 2.81 -14.05
CA ALA A 297 8.02 1.63 -14.88
C ALA A 297 9.03 1.53 -16.02
N GLN A 298 9.29 2.64 -16.71
CA GLN A 298 10.30 2.67 -17.75
C GLN A 298 11.68 2.23 -17.25
N VAL A 299 12.10 2.74 -16.09
CA VAL A 299 13.41 2.39 -15.50
C VAL A 299 13.45 0.93 -15.08
N VAL A 300 12.39 0.39 -14.49
CA VAL A 300 12.29 -1.02 -14.09
C VAL A 300 12.37 -1.92 -15.31
N HIS A 301 11.58 -1.65 -16.36
CA HIS A 301 11.55 -2.45 -17.58
C HIS A 301 12.89 -2.40 -18.34
N ASP A 302 13.53 -1.22 -18.43
CA ASP A 302 14.84 -1.06 -19.10
C ASP A 302 15.96 -1.80 -18.35
N SER A 303 15.80 -2.06 -17.06
CA SER A 303 16.80 -2.74 -16.24
C SER A 303 16.87 -4.26 -16.48
N GLY A 304 15.78 -4.87 -16.97
CA GLY A 304 15.64 -6.33 -17.13
C GLY A 304 15.67 -7.12 -15.81
N LYS A 305 15.47 -6.43 -14.68
CA LYS A 305 15.50 -7.03 -13.32
C LYS A 305 14.11 -7.35 -12.82
#